data_8eb2fa4f16247c91c73cda4332e0e642
#
_entry.id   8eb2fa4f16247c91c73cda4332e0e642
#
_cell.length_a   1.000
_cell.length_b   1.000
_cell.length_c   1.000
_cell.angle_alpha   90.00
_cell.angle_beta   90.00
_cell.angle_gamma   90.00
#
_symmetry.space_group_name_H-M   'P 1'
#
loop_
_entity.id
_entity.type
_entity.pdbx_description
1 polymer ?
#
loop_
_entity_poly.entity_id
_entity_poly.type
_entity_poly.pdbx_seq_one_letter_code
_entity_poly.pdbx_strand_id
1 'polypeptide(L)'
;MVNKLQKAGHTLYARSISIDEIDEITIKLKTWINDPDVNIIITTGGTGITKRDVTPEAISLISDKIIDGFGELFRMISYQKIGTSTLQSRAIACVSGNTYIFSVPGSPNACKDAWDEILKFQLDNRHKPCNFIELIPRLD
;
A
#
# COMPACT_ATOMS: atom_id res chain seq x y z
N MET A 1 7.28 9.84 0.56
CA MET A 1 7.40 8.38 0.31
C MET A 1 8.67 8.07 -0.49
N VAL A 2 8.80 8.49 -1.76
CA VAL A 2 9.92 8.13 -2.65
C VAL A 2 11.31 8.29 -2.01
N ASN A 3 11.63 9.45 -1.46
CA ASN A 3 12.94 9.66 -0.82
C ASN A 3 13.22 8.69 0.36
N LYS A 4 12.18 8.25 1.07
CA LYS A 4 12.32 7.33 2.21
C LYS A 4 12.63 5.91 1.72
N LEU A 5 11.90 5.43 0.71
CA LEU A 5 12.16 4.09 0.16
C LEU A 5 13.55 3.98 -0.50
N GLN A 6 13.98 5.02 -1.23
CA GLN A 6 15.31 5.03 -1.85
C GLN A 6 16.43 5.06 -0.80
N LYS A 7 16.28 5.84 0.28
CA LYS A 7 17.23 5.84 1.42
C LYS A 7 17.29 4.49 2.15
N ALA A 8 16.20 3.71 2.11
CA ALA A 8 16.16 2.36 2.67
C ALA A 8 16.76 1.29 1.74
N GLY A 9 17.24 1.68 0.55
CA GLY A 9 17.89 0.77 -0.40
C GLY A 9 16.94 0.16 -1.43
N HIS A 10 15.68 0.60 -1.50
CA HIS A 10 14.75 0.14 -2.54
C HIS A 10 14.95 0.90 -3.84
N THR A 11 14.71 0.22 -4.94
CA THR A 11 14.71 0.82 -6.28
C THR A 11 13.32 1.34 -6.62
N LEU A 12 13.21 2.62 -6.98
CA LEU A 12 11.99 3.15 -7.54
C LEU A 12 11.91 2.74 -9.01
N TYR A 13 11.05 1.76 -9.30
CA TYR A 13 10.85 1.25 -10.66
C TYR A 13 10.10 2.26 -11.55
N ALA A 14 8.95 2.73 -11.08
CA ALA A 14 8.12 3.68 -11.80
C ALA A 14 7.31 4.57 -10.84
N ARG A 15 6.80 5.67 -11.36
CA ARG A 15 5.88 6.56 -10.68
C ARG A 15 4.83 7.06 -11.66
N SER A 16 3.56 7.07 -11.24
CA SER A 16 2.47 7.53 -12.07
C SER A 16 1.39 8.20 -11.23
N ILE A 17 0.60 9.03 -11.87
CA ILE A 17 -0.65 9.58 -11.33
C ILE A 17 -1.78 8.95 -12.13
N SER A 18 -2.84 8.55 -11.44
CA SER A 18 -4.08 8.07 -12.03
C SER A 18 -5.23 8.99 -11.63
N ILE A 19 -6.24 9.10 -12.47
CA ILE A 19 -7.52 9.70 -12.08
C ILE A 19 -8.27 8.73 -11.17
N ASP A 20 -9.19 9.27 -10.34
CA ASP A 20 -9.97 8.51 -9.35
C ASP A 20 -11.13 7.77 -10.03
N GLU A 21 -10.79 6.83 -10.91
CA GLU A 21 -11.71 5.95 -11.63
C GLU A 21 -11.25 4.49 -11.47
N ILE A 22 -12.18 3.60 -11.12
CA ILE A 22 -11.86 2.19 -10.81
C ILE A 22 -11.10 1.52 -11.97
N ASP A 23 -11.59 1.68 -13.20
CA ASP A 23 -10.99 1.06 -14.38
C ASP A 23 -9.58 1.59 -14.64
N GLU A 24 -9.37 2.90 -14.55
CA GLU A 24 -8.06 3.52 -14.76
C GLU A 24 -7.04 3.05 -13.73
N ILE A 25 -7.43 3.02 -12.45
CA ILE A 25 -6.58 2.51 -11.37
C ILE A 25 -6.26 1.02 -11.61
N THR A 26 -7.28 0.22 -11.91
CA THR A 26 -7.16 -1.23 -12.11
C THR A 26 -6.25 -1.55 -13.29
N ILE A 27 -6.41 -0.89 -14.44
CA ILE A 27 -5.56 -1.08 -15.62
C ILE A 27 -4.10 -0.77 -15.29
N LYS A 28 -3.86 0.36 -14.62
CA LYS A 28 -2.51 0.76 -14.22
C LYS A 28 -1.86 -0.25 -13.27
N LEU A 29 -2.60 -0.69 -12.25
CA LEU A 29 -2.10 -1.67 -11.29
C LEU A 29 -1.78 -3.00 -11.97
N LYS A 30 -2.67 -3.51 -12.83
CA LYS A 30 -2.45 -4.76 -13.59
C LYS A 30 -1.21 -4.69 -14.47
N THR A 31 -0.93 -3.55 -15.09
CA THR A 31 0.29 -3.37 -15.87
C THR A 31 1.55 -3.61 -15.03
N TRP A 32 1.57 -3.09 -13.81
CA TRP A 32 2.71 -3.28 -12.91
C TRP A 32 2.74 -4.65 -12.24
N ILE A 33 1.59 -5.22 -11.89
CA ILE A 33 1.49 -6.58 -11.31
C ILE A 33 2.04 -7.64 -12.27
N ASN A 34 1.81 -7.45 -13.57
CA ASN A 34 2.30 -8.38 -14.61
C ASN A 34 3.79 -8.19 -14.93
N ASP A 35 4.45 -7.21 -14.35
CA ASP A 35 5.87 -6.96 -14.56
C ASP A 35 6.68 -7.69 -13.47
N PRO A 36 7.54 -8.66 -13.83
CA PRO A 36 8.29 -9.45 -12.86
C PRO A 36 9.30 -8.65 -12.03
N ASP A 37 9.65 -7.44 -12.47
CA ASP A 37 10.56 -6.57 -11.74
C ASP A 37 9.86 -5.74 -10.65
N VAL A 38 8.52 -5.78 -10.58
CA VAL A 38 7.73 -5.04 -9.60
C VAL A 38 7.30 -5.93 -8.45
N ASN A 39 7.95 -5.79 -7.31
CA ASN A 39 7.62 -6.54 -6.10
C ASN A 39 6.57 -5.84 -5.22
N ILE A 40 6.61 -4.50 -5.18
CA ILE A 40 5.79 -3.69 -4.27
C ILE A 40 5.17 -2.53 -5.04
N ILE A 41 3.89 -2.30 -4.84
CA ILE A 41 3.18 -1.11 -5.29
C ILE A 41 2.66 -0.36 -4.05
N ILE A 42 2.91 0.94 -4.00
CA ILE A 42 2.35 1.81 -2.96
C ILE A 42 1.48 2.86 -3.66
N THR A 43 0.19 2.85 -3.37
CA THR A 43 -0.73 3.89 -3.82
C THR A 43 -1.00 4.89 -2.69
N THR A 44 -1.23 6.13 -3.04
CA THR A 44 -1.55 7.19 -2.07
C THR A 44 -2.72 8.02 -2.57
N GLY A 45 -3.74 8.22 -1.74
CA GLY A 45 -4.98 8.92 -2.07
C GLY A 45 -6.14 7.99 -2.42
N GLY A 46 -7.34 8.57 -2.54
CA GLY A 46 -8.56 7.86 -2.89
C GLY A 46 -9.03 6.81 -1.88
N THR A 47 -8.60 6.89 -0.61
CA THR A 47 -8.95 5.92 0.44
C THR A 47 -9.95 6.46 1.47
N GLY A 48 -10.57 7.59 1.21
CA GLY A 48 -11.62 8.17 2.06
C GLY A 48 -12.99 7.51 1.83
N ILE A 49 -14.05 8.23 2.22
CA ILE A 49 -15.44 7.74 2.20
C ILE A 49 -16.33 8.47 1.22
N THR A 50 -15.78 9.39 0.43
CA THR A 50 -16.56 10.11 -0.58
C THR A 50 -16.72 9.28 -1.86
N LYS A 51 -17.61 9.71 -2.75
CA LYS A 51 -17.83 9.02 -4.04
C LYS A 51 -16.58 8.96 -4.93
N ARG A 52 -15.63 9.87 -4.72
CA ARG A 52 -14.37 9.91 -5.49
C ARG A 52 -13.28 9.01 -4.91
N ASP A 53 -13.47 8.55 -3.69
CA ASP A 53 -12.51 7.66 -3.03
C ASP A 53 -12.80 6.21 -3.44
N VAL A 54 -12.19 5.76 -4.52
CA VAL A 54 -12.46 4.44 -5.14
C VAL A 54 -11.25 3.51 -5.17
N THR A 55 -10.13 3.93 -4.58
CA THR A 55 -8.90 3.12 -4.59
C THR A 55 -9.07 1.77 -3.90
N PRO A 56 -9.71 1.65 -2.71
CA PRO A 56 -9.94 0.35 -2.08
C PRO A 56 -10.80 -0.60 -2.93
N GLU A 57 -11.80 -0.07 -3.62
CA GLU A 57 -12.65 -0.84 -4.53
C GLU A 57 -11.84 -1.38 -5.72
N ALA A 58 -11.03 -0.53 -6.35
CA ALA A 58 -10.16 -0.94 -7.45
C ALA A 58 -9.16 -2.03 -7.02
N ILE A 59 -8.55 -1.88 -5.85
CA ILE A 59 -7.63 -2.87 -5.28
C ILE A 59 -8.34 -4.19 -4.98
N SER A 60 -9.55 -4.14 -4.39
CA SER A 60 -10.31 -5.34 -4.06
C SER A 60 -10.67 -6.18 -5.29
N LEU A 61 -10.90 -5.54 -6.44
CA LEU A 61 -11.20 -6.24 -7.71
C LEU A 61 -10.03 -7.05 -8.27
N ILE A 62 -8.81 -6.72 -7.90
CA ILE A 62 -7.59 -7.34 -8.45
C ILE A 62 -6.80 -8.13 -7.40
N SER A 63 -7.28 -8.15 -6.16
CA SER A 63 -6.58 -8.83 -5.07
C SER A 63 -6.85 -10.33 -5.06
N ASP A 64 -5.81 -11.11 -4.88
CA ASP A 64 -5.92 -12.53 -4.58
C ASP A 64 -6.17 -12.76 -3.09
N LYS A 65 -5.51 -11.96 -2.25
CA LYS A 65 -5.66 -11.99 -0.79
C LYS A 65 -5.59 -10.58 -0.22
N ILE A 66 -6.57 -10.21 0.58
CA ILE A 66 -6.52 -8.98 1.38
C ILE A 66 -5.65 -9.21 2.62
N ILE A 67 -4.84 -8.22 2.96
CA ILE A 67 -4.01 -8.19 4.17
C ILE A 67 -4.68 -7.26 5.18
N ASP A 68 -5.69 -7.76 5.88
CA ASP A 68 -6.51 -6.98 6.82
C ASP A 68 -5.67 -6.30 7.90
N GLY A 69 -4.66 -7.02 8.40
CA GLY A 69 -3.77 -6.53 9.45
C GLY A 69 -3.03 -5.24 9.11
N PHE A 70 -2.79 -4.94 7.82
CA PHE A 70 -2.19 -3.67 7.43
C PHE A 70 -3.12 -2.49 7.75
N GLY A 71 -4.37 -2.57 7.32
CA GLY A 71 -5.35 -1.51 7.57
C GLY A 71 -5.68 -1.36 9.06
N GLU A 72 -5.76 -2.46 9.78
CA GLU A 72 -5.98 -2.48 11.23
C GLU A 72 -4.83 -1.77 11.96
N LEU A 73 -3.59 -2.17 11.71
CA LEU A 73 -2.41 -1.57 12.32
C LEU A 73 -2.26 -0.10 11.95
N PHE A 74 -2.46 0.25 10.67
CA PHE A 74 -2.40 1.63 10.21
C PHE A 74 -3.41 2.51 10.96
N ARG A 75 -4.67 2.08 11.07
CA ARG A 75 -5.71 2.82 11.80
C ARG A 75 -5.44 2.92 13.29
N MET A 76 -4.88 1.88 13.91
CA MET A 76 -4.47 1.91 15.31
C MET A 76 -3.39 2.97 15.58
N ILE A 77 -2.37 3.04 14.72
CA ILE A 77 -1.30 4.06 14.79
C ILE A 77 -1.88 5.46 14.55
N SER A 78 -2.73 5.60 13.54
CA SER A 78 -3.39 6.85 13.20
C SER A 78 -4.29 7.36 14.34
N TYR A 79 -5.01 6.47 15.01
CA TYR A 79 -5.87 6.82 16.15
C TYR A 79 -5.10 7.55 17.26
N GLN A 80 -3.88 7.14 17.55
CA GLN A 80 -3.05 7.78 18.57
C GLN A 80 -2.68 9.24 18.22
N LYS A 81 -2.75 9.60 16.95
CA LYS A 81 -2.37 10.91 16.43
C LYS A 81 -3.57 11.82 16.14
N ILE A 82 -4.63 11.27 15.56
CA ILE A 82 -5.80 12.02 15.09
C ILE A 82 -7.13 11.55 15.71
N GLY A 83 -7.07 10.66 16.68
CA GLY A 83 -8.27 10.17 17.39
C GLY A 83 -9.26 9.49 16.43
N THR A 84 -10.54 9.71 16.65
CA THR A 84 -11.63 9.09 15.89
C THR A 84 -11.68 9.46 14.40
N SER A 85 -10.96 10.51 13.98
CA SER A 85 -10.87 10.86 12.55
C SER A 85 -10.26 9.73 11.70
N THR A 86 -9.52 8.81 12.32
CA THR A 86 -9.00 7.61 11.64
C THR A 86 -10.09 6.70 11.05
N LEU A 87 -11.33 6.77 11.54
CA LEU A 87 -12.47 6.02 11.02
C LEU A 87 -12.75 6.30 9.54
N GLN A 88 -12.34 7.47 9.04
CA GLN A 88 -12.51 7.84 7.65
C GLN A 88 -11.46 7.21 6.72
N SER A 89 -10.43 6.57 7.28
CA SER A 89 -9.38 5.92 6.50
C SER A 89 -9.74 4.49 6.13
N ARG A 90 -9.79 4.21 4.84
CA ARG A 90 -9.94 2.85 4.31
C ARG A 90 -8.61 2.32 3.74
N ALA A 91 -7.49 2.64 4.44
CA ALA A 91 -6.19 2.06 4.12
C ALA A 91 -6.29 0.54 4.02
N ILE A 92 -5.73 -0.03 2.96
CA ILE A 92 -5.83 -1.45 2.62
C ILE A 92 -4.52 -1.95 2.05
N ALA A 93 -4.23 -3.24 2.22
CA ALA A 93 -3.17 -3.91 1.51
C ALA A 93 -3.64 -5.26 0.99
N CYS A 94 -3.00 -5.73 -0.07
CA CYS A 94 -3.30 -7.03 -0.66
C CYS A 94 -2.07 -7.67 -1.31
N VAL A 95 -2.21 -8.95 -1.62
CA VAL A 95 -1.38 -9.67 -2.59
C VAL A 95 -2.16 -9.75 -3.90
N SER A 96 -1.49 -9.52 -5.02
CA SER A 96 -1.99 -9.76 -6.36
C SER A 96 -0.84 -10.30 -7.22
N GLY A 97 -0.96 -11.56 -7.67
CA GLY A 97 0.17 -12.31 -8.23
C GLY A 97 1.36 -12.30 -7.26
N ASN A 98 2.54 -11.97 -7.75
CA ASN A 98 3.77 -11.89 -6.95
C ASN A 98 4.04 -10.49 -6.36
N THR A 99 3.03 -9.63 -6.33
CA THR A 99 3.18 -8.22 -5.94
C THR A 99 2.35 -7.90 -4.70
N TYR A 100 2.95 -7.22 -3.74
CA TYR A 100 2.21 -6.59 -2.65
C TYR A 100 1.74 -5.19 -3.06
N ILE A 101 0.51 -4.86 -2.73
CA ILE A 101 -0.07 -3.53 -2.94
C ILE A 101 -0.45 -2.95 -1.57
N PHE A 102 0.07 -1.76 -1.25
CA PHE A 102 -0.26 -1.01 -0.04
C PHE A 102 -0.90 0.31 -0.44
N SER A 103 -2.12 0.55 0.04
CA SER A 103 -2.86 1.78 -0.23
C SER A 103 -3.04 2.60 1.04
N VAL A 104 -2.55 3.83 1.01
CA VAL A 104 -2.56 4.74 2.15
C VAL A 104 -3.27 6.05 1.79
N PRO A 105 -3.80 6.78 2.78
CA PRO A 105 -4.36 8.10 2.54
C PRO A 105 -3.37 9.06 1.89
N GLY A 106 -3.88 10.03 1.13
CA GLY A 106 -3.06 10.97 0.37
C GLY A 106 -2.36 12.04 1.20
N SER A 107 -2.62 12.17 2.50
CA SER A 107 -1.98 13.19 3.32
C SER A 107 -0.50 12.88 3.55
N PRO A 108 0.39 13.90 3.59
CA PRO A 108 1.81 13.69 3.88
C PRO A 108 2.07 12.97 5.20
N ASN A 109 1.28 13.26 6.23
CA ASN A 109 1.41 12.61 7.54
C ASN A 109 1.01 11.13 7.48
N ALA A 110 -0.07 10.78 6.78
CA ALA A 110 -0.47 9.40 6.59
C ALA A 110 0.60 8.59 5.85
N CYS A 111 1.16 9.14 4.78
CA CYS A 111 2.27 8.52 4.06
C CYS A 111 3.52 8.35 4.95
N LYS A 112 3.82 9.35 5.78
CA LYS A 112 4.93 9.29 6.71
C LYS A 112 4.71 8.19 7.74
N ASP A 113 3.53 8.11 8.33
CA ASP A 113 3.20 7.12 9.36
C ASP A 113 3.21 5.69 8.80
N ALA A 114 2.61 5.48 7.63
CA ALA A 114 2.64 4.18 6.97
C ALA A 114 4.08 3.70 6.73
N TRP A 115 4.97 4.59 6.30
CA TRP A 115 6.36 4.24 6.09
C TRP A 115 7.10 4.04 7.40
N ASP A 116 7.10 5.03 8.29
CA ASP A 116 7.97 5.06 9.47
C ASP A 116 7.57 4.02 10.51
N GLU A 117 6.29 3.66 10.59
CA GLU A 117 5.77 2.76 11.63
C GLU A 117 5.50 1.34 11.12
N ILE A 118 5.35 1.14 9.79
CA ILE A 118 5.00 -0.17 9.23
C ILE A 118 5.95 -0.58 8.10
N LEU A 119 5.93 0.13 6.98
CA LEU A 119 6.52 -0.37 5.74
C LEU A 119 8.03 -0.51 5.81
N LYS A 120 8.75 0.42 6.42
CA LYS A 120 10.21 0.33 6.53
C LYS A 120 10.69 -0.93 7.24
N PHE A 121 9.87 -1.50 8.14
CA PHE A 121 10.18 -2.75 8.83
C PHE A 121 9.77 -3.95 8.01
N GLN A 122 8.55 -3.92 7.47
CA GLN A 122 7.99 -5.06 6.75
C GLN A 122 8.58 -5.24 5.33
N LEU A 123 9.19 -4.20 4.77
CA LEU A 123 9.92 -4.24 3.51
C LEU A 123 11.44 -4.38 3.69
N ASP A 124 11.90 -4.79 4.86
CA ASP A 124 13.29 -5.10 5.16
C ASP A 124 13.42 -6.58 5.53
N ASN A 125 14.16 -7.36 4.74
CA ASN A 125 14.35 -8.78 4.96
C ASN A 125 15.16 -9.13 6.24
N ARG A 126 15.74 -8.12 6.87
CA ARG A 126 16.45 -8.27 8.16
C ARG A 126 15.51 -8.15 9.36
N HIS A 127 14.31 -7.62 9.16
CA HIS A 127 13.32 -7.46 10.24
C HIS A 127 12.80 -8.81 10.72
N LYS A 128 12.80 -9.01 12.04
CA LYS A 128 12.31 -10.23 12.68
C LYS A 128 11.14 -9.90 13.64
N PRO A 129 10.23 -10.86 13.89
CA PRO A 129 10.30 -12.31 13.53
C PRO A 129 9.94 -12.61 12.07
N CYS A 130 9.20 -11.75 11.35
CA CYS A 130 8.78 -11.96 9.96
C CYS A 130 8.64 -10.63 9.22
N ASN A 131 8.73 -10.69 7.90
CA ASN A 131 8.58 -9.55 7.00
C ASN A 131 8.01 -10.01 5.65
N PHE A 132 7.45 -9.09 4.88
CA PHE A 132 6.86 -9.40 3.58
C PHE A 132 7.89 -9.83 2.53
N ILE A 133 9.12 -9.33 2.62
CA ILE A 133 10.16 -9.62 1.60
C ILE A 133 10.53 -11.10 1.59
N GLU A 134 10.62 -11.74 2.75
CA GLU A 134 10.90 -13.18 2.87
C GLU A 134 9.80 -14.06 2.27
N LEU A 135 8.60 -13.53 2.09
CA LEU A 135 7.45 -14.27 1.56
C LEU A 135 7.30 -14.13 0.03
N ILE A 136 7.94 -13.14 -0.61
CA ILE A 136 7.81 -12.92 -2.06
C ILE A 136 8.02 -14.21 -2.88
N PRO A 137 9.09 -15.03 -2.63
CA PRO A 137 9.31 -16.26 -3.40
C PRO A 137 8.25 -17.35 -3.18
N ARG A 138 7.24 -17.10 -2.36
CA ARG A 138 6.20 -18.05 -1.95
C ARG A 138 4.79 -17.52 -2.18
N LEU A 139 4.65 -16.43 -2.94
CA LEU A 139 3.34 -15.83 -3.24
C LEU A 139 2.60 -16.58 -4.34
N ASP A 140 3.30 -17.36 -5.17
CA ASP A 140 2.75 -18.22 -6.23
C ASP A 140 1.92 -19.36 -5.66
#